data_76c7ac428e3db3930dcf9d9c00b3c061
#
_entry.id   76c7ac428e3db3930dcf9d9c00b3c061
#
_cell.length_a   1.000
_cell.length_b   1.000
_cell.length_c   1.000
_cell.angle_alpha   90.00
_cell.angle_beta   90.00
_cell.angle_gamma   90.00
#
_symmetry.space_group_name_H-M   'P 1'
#
loop_
_entity.id
_entity.type
_entity.pdbx_description
1 polymer ?
#
loop_
_entity_poly.entity_id
_entity_poly.type
_entity_poly.pdbx_seq_one_letter_code
_entity_poly.pdbx_strand_id
1 'polypeptide(L)'
;LARLVPQPKSGEWPVTRQLFAGLALTFVTVAIPIRLDGKWITLALALEGAIVIHTGYRALMPALRGAGFLLLAIAALRVIALPLPAQPAFLNERFGTYLGVIVSMGIALFAARQHISAANQPQTGTVGLLGVAINFYALLALSLEFWDYFGQTTSRGLATGFAQHLALSLLWTVYASILILVGMKRQSPPLRWQALVLFGLVVIKVFVYDSSYLQRFYRILSFLVLGLVLLIVSFLYQSKASRERTSS
;
A
#
# COMPACT_ATOMS: atom_id res chain seq x y z
N LEU A 1 -51.13 -17.96 23.40
CA LEU A 1 -49.70 -18.26 23.61
C LEU A 1 -48.76 -17.72 22.52
N ALA A 2 -49.30 -17.16 21.41
CA ALA A 2 -48.50 -16.66 20.28
C ALA A 2 -48.01 -15.19 20.40
N ARG A 3 -48.22 -14.50 21.54
CA ARG A 3 -47.89 -13.06 21.73
C ARG A 3 -46.68 -12.78 22.58
N LEU A 4 -45.85 -13.78 22.93
CA LEU A 4 -44.70 -13.61 23.85
C LEU A 4 -43.33 -13.68 23.18
N VAL A 5 -43.26 -13.74 21.85
CA VAL A 5 -41.98 -13.60 21.14
C VAL A 5 -41.81 -12.13 20.77
N PRO A 6 -40.87 -11.37 21.38
CA PRO A 6 -40.60 -10.01 20.96
C PRO A 6 -40.21 -10.03 19.49
N GLN A 7 -40.95 -9.32 18.66
CA GLN A 7 -40.55 -9.10 17.28
C GLN A 7 -39.25 -8.32 17.27
N PRO A 8 -38.17 -8.83 16.68
CA PRO A 8 -36.92 -8.07 16.62
C PRO A 8 -37.18 -6.78 15.87
N LYS A 9 -36.75 -5.65 16.45
CA LYS A 9 -36.77 -4.36 15.78
C LYS A 9 -36.09 -4.54 14.42
N SER A 10 -36.74 -4.09 13.36
CA SER A 10 -36.25 -4.20 11.99
C SER A 10 -34.83 -3.62 11.90
N GLY A 11 -33.83 -4.46 11.76
CA GLY A 11 -32.42 -4.09 11.62
C GLY A 11 -31.45 -4.75 12.61
N GLU A 12 -31.90 -5.29 13.74
CA GLU A 12 -31.04 -6.00 14.69
C GLU A 12 -31.08 -7.51 14.46
N TRP A 13 -29.94 -8.11 14.17
CA TRP A 13 -29.82 -9.55 14.14
C TRP A 13 -30.00 -10.11 15.55
N PRO A 14 -30.84 -11.12 15.80
CA PRO A 14 -30.94 -11.73 17.11
C PRO A 14 -29.59 -12.24 17.54
N VAL A 15 -29.23 -12.07 18.81
CA VAL A 15 -27.91 -12.44 19.41
C VAL A 15 -27.49 -13.84 19.02
N THR A 16 -28.43 -14.79 18.98
CA THR A 16 -28.21 -16.16 18.52
C THR A 16 -27.61 -16.25 17.11
N ARG A 17 -28.08 -15.43 16.19
CA ARG A 17 -27.57 -15.41 14.80
C ARG A 17 -26.17 -14.85 14.71
N GLN A 18 -25.85 -13.87 15.56
CA GLN A 18 -24.50 -13.30 15.66
C GLN A 18 -23.53 -14.35 16.22
N LEU A 19 -23.94 -15.10 17.25
CA LEU A 19 -23.16 -16.18 17.84
C LEU A 19 -22.87 -17.30 16.82
N PHE A 20 -23.90 -17.75 16.09
CA PHE A 20 -23.71 -18.78 15.06
C PHE A 20 -22.82 -18.30 13.91
N ALA A 21 -22.95 -17.05 13.48
CA ALA A 21 -22.09 -16.49 12.44
C ALA A 21 -20.62 -16.38 12.91
N GLY A 22 -20.41 -15.95 14.16
CA GLY A 22 -19.07 -15.92 14.78
C GLY A 22 -18.47 -17.31 14.90
N LEU A 23 -19.23 -18.30 15.37
CA LEU A 23 -18.79 -19.67 15.51
C LEU A 23 -18.44 -20.29 14.14
N ALA A 24 -19.31 -20.11 13.13
CA ALA A 24 -19.05 -20.59 11.76
C ALA A 24 -17.77 -19.97 11.18
N LEU A 25 -17.58 -18.66 11.36
CA LEU A 25 -16.36 -17.96 10.94
C LEU A 25 -15.13 -18.55 11.62
N THR A 26 -15.18 -18.76 12.95
CA THR A 26 -14.06 -19.33 13.69
C THR A 26 -13.70 -20.73 13.17
N PHE A 27 -14.69 -21.60 12.90
CA PHE A 27 -14.43 -22.92 12.35
C PHE A 27 -13.79 -22.87 10.95
N VAL A 28 -14.26 -21.98 10.07
CA VAL A 28 -13.68 -21.81 8.73
C VAL A 28 -12.24 -21.32 8.86
N THR A 29 -12.00 -20.27 9.65
CA THR A 29 -10.65 -19.70 9.85
C THR A 29 -9.67 -20.73 10.42
N VAL A 30 -10.10 -21.58 11.37
CA VAL A 30 -9.26 -22.64 11.94
C VAL A 30 -9.04 -23.79 10.95
N ALA A 31 -10.03 -24.12 10.11
CA ALA A 31 -9.91 -25.18 9.12
C ALA A 31 -8.87 -24.84 8.01
N ILE A 32 -8.66 -23.55 7.70
CA ILE A 32 -7.72 -23.10 6.67
C ILE A 32 -6.30 -23.62 6.94
N PRO A 33 -5.64 -23.32 8.08
CA PRO A 33 -4.26 -23.75 8.34
C PRO A 33 -4.12 -25.27 8.56
N ILE A 34 -5.23 -25.99 8.85
CA ILE A 34 -5.21 -27.45 9.01
C ILE A 34 -5.14 -28.17 7.67
N ARG A 35 -5.71 -27.58 6.62
CA ARG A 35 -5.84 -28.22 5.29
C ARG A 35 -4.98 -27.60 4.21
N LEU A 36 -4.54 -26.36 4.38
CA LEU A 36 -3.77 -25.62 3.41
C LEU A 36 -2.36 -25.37 3.91
N ASP A 37 -1.41 -25.29 2.98
CA ASP A 37 0.00 -25.03 3.26
C ASP A 37 0.48 -23.72 2.61
N GLY A 38 1.52 -23.13 3.20
CA GLY A 38 2.29 -22.04 2.63
C GLY A 38 1.43 -20.86 2.13
N LYS A 39 1.51 -20.59 0.82
CA LYS A 39 0.81 -19.50 0.14
C LYS A 39 -0.70 -19.61 0.16
N TRP A 40 -1.24 -20.82 0.13
CA TRP A 40 -2.69 -21.07 0.11
C TRP A 40 -3.39 -20.59 1.38
N ILE A 41 -2.71 -20.68 2.55
CA ILE A 41 -3.23 -20.11 3.79
C ILE A 41 -3.41 -18.59 3.65
N THR A 42 -2.41 -17.91 3.08
CA THR A 42 -2.45 -16.45 2.91
C THR A 42 -3.59 -16.03 1.98
N LEU A 43 -3.74 -16.73 0.85
CA LEU A 43 -4.81 -16.45 -0.12
C LEU A 43 -6.20 -16.72 0.46
N ALA A 44 -6.36 -17.84 1.18
CA ALA A 44 -7.63 -18.21 1.80
C ALA A 44 -8.03 -17.19 2.89
N LEU A 45 -7.11 -16.80 3.78
CA LEU A 45 -7.36 -15.78 4.81
C LEU A 45 -7.69 -14.41 4.20
N ALA A 46 -7.00 -14.02 3.11
CA ALA A 46 -7.27 -12.76 2.43
C ALA A 46 -8.67 -12.75 1.80
N LEU A 47 -9.03 -13.84 1.13
CA LEU A 47 -10.34 -13.99 0.51
C LEU A 47 -11.46 -14.08 1.56
N GLU A 48 -11.25 -14.88 2.61
CA GLU A 48 -12.18 -14.97 3.75
C GLU A 48 -12.41 -13.59 4.37
N GLY A 49 -11.32 -12.84 4.67
CA GLY A 49 -11.41 -11.49 5.19
C GLY A 49 -12.24 -10.55 4.29
N ALA A 50 -12.02 -10.61 2.99
CA ALA A 50 -12.78 -9.79 2.02
C ALA A 50 -14.27 -10.15 1.98
N ILE A 51 -14.61 -11.45 2.01
CA ILE A 51 -16.00 -11.94 2.05
C ILE A 51 -16.69 -11.51 3.34
N VAL A 52 -15.99 -11.65 4.48
CA VAL A 52 -16.50 -11.28 5.81
C VAL A 52 -16.75 -9.78 5.90
N ILE A 53 -15.83 -8.95 5.36
CA ILE A 53 -16.03 -7.49 5.27
C ILE A 53 -17.27 -7.17 4.43
N HIS A 54 -17.39 -7.77 3.24
CA HIS A 54 -18.52 -7.54 2.37
C HIS A 54 -19.85 -7.93 3.02
N THR A 55 -19.90 -9.09 3.66
CA THR A 55 -21.08 -9.58 4.41
C THR A 55 -21.38 -8.68 5.61
N GLY A 56 -20.36 -8.23 6.33
CA GLY A 56 -20.49 -7.32 7.47
C GLY A 56 -21.04 -5.94 7.09
N TYR A 57 -20.72 -5.45 5.89
CA TYR A 57 -21.37 -4.24 5.36
C TYR A 57 -22.82 -4.46 4.99
N ARG A 58 -23.14 -5.57 4.32
CA ARG A 58 -24.52 -5.91 3.95
C ARG A 58 -25.42 -6.20 5.17
N ALA A 59 -24.87 -6.87 6.17
CA ALA A 59 -25.60 -7.22 7.39
C ALA A 59 -25.63 -6.08 8.42
N LEU A 60 -24.98 -4.95 8.16
CA LEU A 60 -24.82 -3.82 9.10
C LEU A 60 -24.21 -4.22 10.46
N MET A 61 -23.33 -5.26 10.46
CA MET A 61 -22.70 -5.80 11.68
C MET A 61 -21.26 -5.30 11.82
N PRO A 62 -20.98 -4.34 12.74
CA PRO A 62 -19.61 -3.81 12.90
C PRO A 62 -18.62 -4.83 13.39
N ALA A 63 -19.02 -5.79 14.24
CA ALA A 63 -18.16 -6.88 14.70
C ALA A 63 -17.66 -7.75 13.55
N LEU A 64 -18.53 -8.07 12.60
CA LEU A 64 -18.16 -8.88 11.42
C LEU A 64 -17.18 -8.11 10.53
N ARG A 65 -17.41 -6.81 10.34
CA ARG A 65 -16.46 -5.95 9.61
C ARG A 65 -15.07 -5.93 10.27
N GLY A 66 -15.04 -5.76 11.60
CA GLY A 66 -13.81 -5.80 12.38
C GLY A 66 -13.06 -7.13 12.25
N ALA A 67 -13.76 -8.25 12.37
CA ALA A 67 -13.18 -9.59 12.17
C ALA A 67 -12.60 -9.76 10.75
N GLY A 68 -13.32 -9.34 9.72
CA GLY A 68 -12.83 -9.39 8.35
C GLY A 68 -11.60 -8.52 8.10
N PHE A 69 -11.53 -7.31 8.68
CA PHE A 69 -10.33 -6.47 8.61
C PHE A 69 -9.14 -7.11 9.35
N LEU A 70 -9.38 -7.78 10.46
CA LEU A 70 -8.35 -8.51 11.18
C LEU A 70 -7.77 -9.67 10.34
N LEU A 71 -8.63 -10.48 9.73
CA LEU A 71 -8.21 -11.56 8.83
C LEU A 71 -7.40 -11.03 7.64
N LEU A 72 -7.86 -9.96 7.02
CA LEU A 72 -7.16 -9.33 5.91
C LEU A 72 -5.81 -8.75 6.34
N ALA A 73 -5.71 -8.16 7.53
CA ALA A 73 -4.47 -7.67 8.10
C ALA A 73 -3.49 -8.81 8.41
N ILE A 74 -3.97 -9.94 8.95
CA ILE A 74 -3.15 -11.13 9.18
C ILE A 74 -2.61 -11.68 7.85
N ALA A 75 -3.44 -11.79 6.82
CA ALA A 75 -3.01 -12.22 5.49
C ALA A 75 -1.96 -11.27 4.88
N ALA A 76 -2.17 -9.97 5.04
CA ALA A 76 -1.28 -8.93 4.59
C ALA A 76 0.09 -8.99 5.29
N LEU A 77 0.11 -9.14 6.62
CA LEU A 77 1.35 -9.32 7.38
C LEU A 77 2.05 -10.63 7.02
N ARG A 78 1.28 -11.70 6.84
CA ARG A 78 1.82 -13.03 6.51
C ARG A 78 2.56 -13.04 5.18
N VAL A 79 2.06 -12.36 4.14
CA VAL A 79 2.74 -12.32 2.83
C VAL A 79 4.10 -11.62 2.89
N ILE A 80 4.28 -10.71 3.83
CA ILE A 80 5.58 -10.04 4.08
C ILE A 80 6.48 -10.90 4.97
N ALA A 81 5.92 -11.47 6.05
CA ALA A 81 6.68 -12.19 7.08
C ALA A 81 7.18 -13.57 6.62
N LEU A 82 6.50 -14.20 5.67
CA LEU A 82 6.87 -15.50 5.11
C LEU A 82 7.30 -15.30 3.64
N PRO A 83 8.54 -14.89 3.41
CA PRO A 83 9.04 -14.68 2.07
C PRO A 83 9.04 -16.00 1.30
N LEU A 84 8.35 -16.00 0.16
CA LEU A 84 8.43 -17.13 -0.78
C LEU A 84 9.81 -17.11 -1.45
N PRO A 85 10.39 -18.28 -1.74
CA PRO A 85 11.70 -18.38 -2.37
C PRO A 85 11.74 -17.60 -3.69
N ALA A 86 12.91 -17.04 -4.00
CA ALA A 86 13.15 -16.36 -5.27
C ALA A 86 12.89 -17.33 -6.42
N GLN A 87 12.04 -16.93 -7.35
CA GLN A 87 11.65 -17.69 -8.54
C GLN A 87 11.94 -16.85 -9.79
N PRO A 88 11.85 -17.44 -10.99
CA PRO A 88 11.95 -16.65 -12.21
C PRO A 88 11.03 -15.43 -12.16
N ALA A 89 11.54 -14.27 -12.56
CA ALA A 89 10.81 -13.01 -12.47
C ALA A 89 9.53 -13.04 -13.30
N PHE A 90 8.50 -12.40 -12.78
CA PHE A 90 7.15 -12.28 -13.35
C PHE A 90 6.39 -13.63 -13.50
N LEU A 91 5.10 -13.61 -13.14
CA LEU A 91 4.19 -14.77 -13.16
C LEU A 91 4.61 -15.94 -12.24
N ASN A 92 5.30 -15.64 -11.16
CA ASN A 92 5.68 -16.60 -10.13
C ASN A 92 4.63 -16.71 -8.99
N GLU A 93 4.81 -17.72 -8.14
CA GLU A 93 3.90 -17.97 -7.01
C GLU A 93 3.85 -16.82 -6.01
N ARG A 94 4.97 -16.13 -5.81
CA ARG A 94 5.08 -14.97 -4.93
C ARG A 94 4.22 -13.81 -5.47
N PHE A 95 4.43 -13.44 -6.74
CA PHE A 95 3.66 -12.39 -7.40
C PHE A 95 2.15 -12.70 -7.38
N GLY A 96 1.77 -13.96 -7.68
CA GLY A 96 0.39 -14.42 -7.60
C GLY A 96 -0.22 -14.27 -6.20
N THR A 97 0.58 -14.54 -5.14
CA THR A 97 0.11 -14.37 -3.75
C THR A 97 -0.11 -12.90 -3.39
N TYR A 98 0.83 -12.01 -3.75
CA TYR A 98 0.64 -10.57 -3.58
C TYR A 98 -0.59 -10.06 -4.34
N LEU A 99 -0.77 -10.51 -5.58
CA LEU A 99 -1.92 -10.14 -6.40
C LEU A 99 -3.23 -10.58 -5.75
N GLY A 100 -3.29 -11.80 -5.21
CA GLY A 100 -4.46 -12.31 -4.49
C GLY A 100 -4.83 -11.47 -3.26
N VAL A 101 -3.83 -11.04 -2.47
CA VAL A 101 -4.03 -10.14 -1.33
C VAL A 101 -4.52 -8.77 -1.81
N ILE A 102 -3.93 -8.21 -2.87
CA ILE A 102 -4.34 -6.93 -3.46
C ILE A 102 -5.78 -6.98 -3.96
N VAL A 103 -6.15 -8.05 -4.65
CA VAL A 103 -7.53 -8.26 -5.15
C VAL A 103 -8.51 -8.36 -3.98
N SER A 104 -8.15 -9.10 -2.92
CA SER A 104 -8.98 -9.21 -1.70
C SER A 104 -9.17 -7.85 -1.02
N MET A 105 -8.10 -7.04 -0.93
CA MET A 105 -8.21 -5.64 -0.45
C MET A 105 -9.09 -4.79 -1.37
N GLY A 106 -9.02 -5.01 -2.70
CA GLY A 106 -9.86 -4.34 -3.69
C GLY A 106 -11.34 -4.65 -3.51
N ILE A 107 -11.69 -5.92 -3.24
CA ILE A 107 -13.06 -6.36 -2.93
C ILE A 107 -13.56 -5.67 -1.64
N ALA A 108 -12.73 -5.64 -0.59
CA ALA A 108 -13.05 -4.97 0.66
C ALA A 108 -13.26 -3.45 0.46
N LEU A 109 -12.40 -2.81 -0.35
CA LEU A 109 -12.52 -1.40 -0.72
C LEU A 109 -13.80 -1.11 -1.49
N PHE A 110 -14.16 -1.97 -2.42
CA PHE A 110 -15.39 -1.85 -3.21
C PHE A 110 -16.64 -1.96 -2.32
N ALA A 111 -16.66 -2.94 -1.40
CA ALA A 111 -17.75 -3.12 -0.43
C ALA A 111 -17.88 -1.88 0.48
N ALA A 112 -16.77 -1.34 0.98
CA ALA A 112 -16.77 -0.14 1.81
C ALA A 112 -17.29 1.08 1.04
N ARG A 113 -16.88 1.28 -0.20
CA ARG A 113 -17.35 2.39 -1.05
C ARG A 113 -18.84 2.33 -1.35
N GLN A 114 -19.35 1.15 -1.69
CA GLN A 114 -20.79 0.97 -1.94
C GLN A 114 -21.62 1.35 -0.70
N HIS A 115 -21.19 0.94 0.48
CA HIS A 115 -21.90 1.24 1.72
C HIS A 115 -21.88 2.74 2.04
N ILE A 116 -20.73 3.41 1.90
CA ILE A 116 -20.59 4.85 2.13
C ILE A 116 -21.44 5.65 1.15
N SER A 117 -21.44 5.28 -0.12
CA SER A 117 -22.25 5.92 -1.16
C SER A 117 -23.73 5.78 -0.88
N ALA A 118 -24.19 4.59 -0.47
CA ALA A 118 -25.59 4.33 -0.14
C ALA A 118 -26.05 5.07 1.12
N ALA A 119 -25.15 5.28 2.10
CA ALA A 119 -25.44 5.98 3.36
C ALA A 119 -25.26 7.50 3.26
N ASN A 120 -24.83 8.05 2.13
CA ASN A 120 -24.50 9.45 1.90
C ASN A 120 -23.54 10.02 2.98
N GLN A 121 -22.64 9.17 3.48
CA GLN A 121 -21.64 9.53 4.50
C GLN A 121 -20.35 10.06 3.87
N PRO A 122 -19.60 10.94 4.56
CA PRO A 122 -18.29 11.36 4.09
C PRO A 122 -17.34 10.16 3.97
N GLN A 123 -16.40 10.22 3.01
CA GLN A 123 -15.41 9.14 2.82
C GLN A 123 -14.69 8.87 4.14
N THR A 124 -14.88 7.66 4.67
CA THR A 124 -14.26 7.26 5.93
C THR A 124 -12.76 7.00 5.73
N GLY A 125 -11.97 7.14 6.81
CA GLY A 125 -10.54 6.80 6.81
C GLY A 125 -10.26 5.37 6.31
N THR A 126 -11.21 4.45 6.46
CA THR A 126 -11.13 3.06 5.97
C THR A 126 -10.90 2.95 4.46
N VAL A 127 -11.61 3.76 3.65
CA VAL A 127 -11.43 3.78 2.18
C VAL A 127 -10.04 4.31 1.83
N GLY A 128 -9.60 5.37 2.51
CA GLY A 128 -8.26 5.91 2.34
C GLY A 128 -7.18 4.91 2.73
N LEU A 129 -7.32 4.26 3.88
CA LEU A 129 -6.37 3.25 4.38
C LEU A 129 -6.25 2.06 3.43
N LEU A 130 -7.37 1.49 2.99
CA LEU A 130 -7.35 0.38 2.03
C LEU A 130 -6.72 0.80 0.69
N GLY A 131 -7.01 2.02 0.20
CA GLY A 131 -6.38 2.54 -1.00
C GLY A 131 -4.87 2.68 -0.88
N VAL A 132 -4.38 3.18 0.26
CA VAL A 132 -2.94 3.28 0.56
C VAL A 132 -2.31 1.90 0.68
N ALA A 133 -2.98 0.94 1.36
CA ALA A 133 -2.50 -0.43 1.50
C ALA A 133 -2.38 -1.13 0.14
N ILE A 134 -3.38 -1.03 -0.73
CA ILE A 134 -3.35 -1.60 -2.09
C ILE A 134 -2.14 -1.09 -2.86
N ASN A 135 -1.90 0.23 -2.87
CA ASN A 135 -0.76 0.83 -3.56
C ASN A 135 0.57 0.40 -2.94
N PHE A 136 0.66 0.29 -1.61
CA PHE A 136 1.85 -0.19 -0.91
C PHE A 136 2.20 -1.63 -1.31
N TYR A 137 1.21 -2.54 -1.28
CA TYR A 137 1.43 -3.94 -1.66
C TYR A 137 1.73 -4.11 -3.14
N ALA A 138 1.13 -3.29 -4.02
CA ALA A 138 1.43 -3.27 -5.44
C ALA A 138 2.87 -2.82 -5.71
N LEU A 139 3.32 -1.73 -5.06
CA LEU A 139 4.70 -1.27 -5.16
C LEU A 139 5.68 -2.30 -4.62
N LEU A 140 5.37 -2.94 -3.48
CA LEU A 140 6.20 -3.97 -2.88
C LEU A 140 6.34 -5.19 -3.80
N ALA A 141 5.22 -5.68 -4.35
CA ALA A 141 5.23 -6.80 -5.31
C ALA A 141 6.10 -6.48 -6.53
N LEU A 142 5.90 -5.32 -7.15
CA LEU A 142 6.70 -4.89 -8.30
C LEU A 142 8.18 -4.72 -7.92
N SER A 143 8.48 -4.17 -6.75
CA SER A 143 9.87 -3.98 -6.30
C SER A 143 10.61 -5.30 -6.15
N LEU A 144 9.95 -6.33 -5.60
CA LEU A 144 10.53 -7.66 -5.47
C LEU A 144 10.78 -8.33 -6.83
N GLU A 145 9.84 -8.19 -7.77
CA GLU A 145 10.00 -8.74 -9.13
C GLU A 145 11.12 -8.05 -9.91
N PHE A 146 11.20 -6.71 -9.85
CA PHE A 146 12.28 -5.95 -10.48
C PHE A 146 13.64 -6.29 -9.87
N TRP A 147 13.71 -6.43 -8.54
CA TRP A 147 14.93 -6.82 -7.84
C TRP A 147 15.47 -8.16 -8.34
N ASP A 148 14.60 -9.18 -8.41
CA ASP A 148 14.97 -10.52 -8.84
C ASP A 148 15.29 -10.57 -10.33
N TYR A 149 14.53 -9.86 -11.17
CA TYR A 149 14.78 -9.79 -12.62
C TYR A 149 16.18 -9.25 -12.93
N PHE A 150 16.53 -8.10 -12.35
CA PHE A 150 17.84 -7.49 -12.58
C PHE A 150 18.97 -8.25 -11.87
N GLY A 151 18.68 -8.94 -10.77
CA GLY A 151 19.63 -9.82 -10.09
C GLY A 151 19.98 -11.07 -10.88
N GLN A 152 19.04 -11.61 -11.65
CA GLN A 152 19.25 -12.81 -12.48
C GLN A 152 19.82 -12.49 -13.85
N THR A 153 19.45 -11.35 -14.44
CA THR A 153 19.78 -11.00 -15.85
C THR A 153 21.13 -10.34 -15.98
N THR A 154 21.61 -9.66 -14.93
CA THR A 154 22.90 -8.95 -14.97
C THR A 154 24.02 -9.90 -14.57
N SER A 155 25.12 -9.93 -15.34
CA SER A 155 26.31 -10.73 -15.04
C SER A 155 26.82 -10.46 -13.61
N ARG A 156 27.17 -11.53 -12.89
CA ARG A 156 27.57 -11.46 -11.48
C ARG A 156 28.74 -10.49 -11.27
N GLY A 157 28.56 -9.48 -10.37
CA GLY A 157 29.58 -8.50 -10.00
C GLY A 157 29.03 -7.20 -9.46
N LEU A 158 29.87 -6.19 -9.28
CA LEU A 158 29.48 -4.84 -8.83
C LEU A 158 28.41 -4.19 -9.71
N ALA A 159 28.39 -4.52 -11.01
CA ALA A 159 27.39 -4.04 -11.96
C ALA A 159 25.96 -4.55 -11.65
N THR A 160 25.82 -5.74 -11.05
CA THR A 160 24.49 -6.32 -10.69
C THR A 160 23.79 -5.50 -9.61
N GLY A 161 24.50 -5.21 -8.53
CA GLY A 161 23.93 -4.40 -7.43
C GLY A 161 23.53 -3.00 -7.89
N PHE A 162 24.38 -2.37 -8.71
CA PHE A 162 24.07 -1.04 -9.26
C PHE A 162 22.82 -1.05 -10.15
N ALA A 163 22.69 -2.05 -11.06
CA ALA A 163 21.53 -2.19 -11.91
C ALA A 163 20.22 -2.41 -11.13
N GLN A 164 20.25 -3.24 -10.08
CA GLN A 164 19.11 -3.48 -9.19
C GLN A 164 18.66 -2.19 -8.49
N HIS A 165 19.61 -1.44 -7.93
CA HIS A 165 19.31 -0.19 -7.22
C HIS A 165 18.76 0.89 -8.16
N LEU A 166 19.34 1.04 -9.37
CA LEU A 166 18.84 1.97 -10.39
C LEU A 166 17.43 1.60 -10.86
N ALA A 167 17.20 0.32 -11.14
CA ALA A 167 15.90 -0.18 -11.58
C ALA A 167 14.79 0.12 -10.53
N LEU A 168 15.10 -0.10 -9.24
CA LEU A 168 14.18 0.24 -8.16
C LEU A 168 13.91 1.74 -8.07
N SER A 169 14.95 2.57 -8.18
CA SER A 169 14.79 4.03 -8.12
C SER A 169 13.94 4.54 -9.27
N LEU A 170 14.14 4.00 -10.48
CA LEU A 170 13.33 4.31 -11.65
C LEU A 170 11.89 3.84 -11.47
N LEU A 171 11.68 2.60 -11.03
CA LEU A 171 10.35 2.05 -10.76
C LEU A 171 9.58 2.93 -9.75
N TRP A 172 10.20 3.26 -8.63
CA TRP A 172 9.56 4.06 -7.58
C TRP A 172 9.26 5.48 -8.06
N THR A 173 10.15 6.09 -8.87
CA THR A 173 9.93 7.41 -9.46
C THR A 173 8.74 7.42 -10.41
N VAL A 174 8.68 6.44 -11.32
CA VAL A 174 7.56 6.30 -12.28
C VAL A 174 6.26 6.03 -11.53
N TYR A 175 6.29 5.13 -10.55
CA TYR A 175 5.11 4.79 -9.73
C TYR A 175 4.60 6.00 -8.95
N ALA A 176 5.49 6.76 -8.29
CA ALA A 176 5.14 7.98 -7.58
C ALA A 176 4.54 9.05 -8.51
N SER A 177 5.10 9.19 -9.72
CA SER A 177 4.59 10.12 -10.73
C SER A 177 3.17 9.75 -11.18
N ILE A 178 2.92 8.46 -11.44
CA ILE A 178 1.57 7.98 -11.76
C ILE A 178 0.62 8.22 -10.59
N LEU A 179 1.06 7.91 -9.36
CA LEU A 179 0.24 8.02 -8.16
C LEU A 179 -0.17 9.47 -7.88
N ILE A 180 0.73 10.46 -8.08
CA ILE A 180 0.41 11.88 -7.90
C ILE A 180 -0.58 12.36 -8.97
N LEU A 181 -0.40 11.96 -10.24
CA LEU A 181 -1.31 12.30 -11.32
C LEU A 181 -2.72 11.74 -11.08
N VAL A 182 -2.81 10.48 -10.66
CA VAL A 182 -4.08 9.83 -10.30
C VAL A 182 -4.70 10.50 -9.07
N GLY A 183 -3.88 10.82 -8.06
CA GLY A 183 -4.31 11.50 -6.84
C GLY A 183 -4.86 12.90 -7.11
N MET A 184 -4.27 13.62 -8.07
CA MET A 184 -4.76 14.93 -8.52
C MET A 184 -6.08 14.81 -9.30
N LYS A 185 -6.16 13.89 -10.26
CA LYS A 185 -7.40 13.66 -11.05
C LYS A 185 -8.57 13.20 -10.17
N ARG A 186 -8.31 12.35 -9.19
CA ARG A 186 -9.34 11.82 -8.28
C ARG A 186 -9.59 12.68 -7.05
N GLN A 187 -8.93 13.82 -6.92
CA GLN A 187 -9.05 14.74 -5.76
C GLN A 187 -8.89 14.00 -4.42
N SER A 188 -8.01 12.98 -4.37
CA SER A 188 -7.81 12.11 -3.22
C SER A 188 -6.59 12.52 -2.40
N PRO A 189 -6.76 13.14 -1.21
CA PRO A 189 -5.65 13.53 -0.34
C PRO A 189 -4.72 12.36 0.02
N PRO A 190 -5.20 11.15 0.41
CA PRO A 190 -4.32 10.07 0.82
C PRO A 190 -3.40 9.60 -0.31
N LEU A 191 -3.87 9.58 -1.57
CA LEU A 191 -3.02 9.20 -2.71
C LEU A 191 -1.92 10.24 -2.97
N ARG A 192 -2.22 11.53 -2.84
CA ARG A 192 -1.24 12.60 -2.99
C ARG A 192 -0.17 12.55 -1.90
N TRP A 193 -0.58 12.34 -0.64
CA TRP A 193 0.35 12.17 0.47
C TRP A 193 1.25 10.97 0.28
N GLN A 194 0.69 9.84 -0.13
CA GLN A 194 1.47 8.63 -0.41
C GLN A 194 2.50 8.86 -1.52
N ALA A 195 2.12 9.55 -2.60
CA ALA A 195 3.04 9.90 -3.69
C ALA A 195 4.19 10.79 -3.20
N LEU A 196 3.88 11.83 -2.39
CA LEU A 196 4.90 12.74 -1.84
C LEU A 196 5.87 12.00 -0.91
N VAL A 197 5.37 11.13 -0.03
CA VAL A 197 6.21 10.28 0.83
C VAL A 197 7.11 9.39 -0.02
N LEU A 198 6.56 8.76 -1.06
CA LEU A 198 7.35 7.91 -1.95
C LEU A 198 8.42 8.70 -2.70
N PHE A 199 8.11 9.90 -3.22
CA PHE A 199 9.11 10.79 -3.81
C PHE A 199 10.22 11.16 -2.82
N GLY A 200 9.86 11.49 -1.58
CA GLY A 200 10.84 11.75 -0.51
C GLY A 200 11.77 10.57 -0.27
N LEU A 201 11.21 9.35 -0.20
CA LEU A 201 12.00 8.12 -0.05
C LEU A 201 12.91 7.87 -1.26
N VAL A 202 12.44 8.12 -2.49
CA VAL A 202 13.28 8.02 -3.69
C VAL A 202 14.45 9.00 -3.62
N VAL A 203 14.18 10.25 -3.28
CA VAL A 203 15.24 11.27 -3.15
C VAL A 203 16.27 10.84 -2.13
N ILE A 204 15.85 10.44 -0.92
CA ILE A 204 16.76 9.96 0.13
C ILE A 204 17.55 8.75 -0.37
N LYS A 205 16.89 7.77 -1.00
CA LYS A 205 17.54 6.57 -1.53
C LYS A 205 18.60 6.92 -2.57
N VAL A 206 18.27 7.78 -3.54
CA VAL A 206 19.21 8.20 -4.60
C VAL A 206 20.42 8.91 -3.99
N PHE A 207 20.21 9.82 -3.02
CA PHE A 207 21.31 10.54 -2.38
C PHE A 207 22.20 9.65 -1.49
N VAL A 208 21.60 8.68 -0.77
CA VAL A 208 22.34 7.87 0.22
C VAL A 208 22.93 6.61 -0.43
N TYR A 209 22.16 5.91 -1.27
CA TYR A 209 22.55 4.61 -1.81
C TYR A 209 23.10 4.70 -3.24
N ASP A 210 22.32 5.29 -4.17
CA ASP A 210 22.70 5.26 -5.58
C ASP A 210 23.94 6.13 -5.85
N SER A 211 24.11 7.21 -5.09
CA SER A 211 25.28 8.08 -5.16
C SER A 211 26.56 7.48 -4.54
N SER A 212 26.45 6.55 -3.60
CA SER A 212 27.62 5.92 -2.96
C SER A 212 28.43 5.04 -3.94
N TYR A 213 27.79 4.51 -4.99
CA TYR A 213 28.46 3.78 -6.06
C TYR A 213 29.21 4.68 -7.06
N LEU A 214 29.00 5.98 -7.00
CA LEU A 214 29.54 6.97 -7.94
C LEU A 214 30.41 7.99 -7.21
N GLN A 215 31.59 7.58 -6.72
CA GLN A 215 32.54 8.46 -5.98
C GLN A 215 32.84 9.79 -6.70
N ARG A 216 32.78 9.85 -8.04
CA ARG A 216 32.95 11.08 -8.82
C ARG A 216 31.69 11.96 -8.80
N PHE A 217 30.53 11.38 -8.69
CA PHE A 217 29.24 12.10 -8.69
C PHE A 217 29.04 12.91 -7.42
N TYR A 218 29.55 12.45 -6.26
CA TYR A 218 29.48 13.20 -5.01
C TYR A 218 30.17 14.54 -5.10
N ARG A 219 31.33 14.60 -5.76
CA ARG A 219 32.05 15.86 -5.98
C ARG A 219 31.27 16.80 -6.89
N ILE A 220 30.74 16.29 -8.00
CA ILE A 220 29.94 17.11 -8.95
C ILE A 220 28.67 17.61 -8.26
N LEU A 221 27.96 16.75 -7.55
CA LEU A 221 26.73 17.12 -6.85
C LEU A 221 26.99 18.12 -5.72
N SER A 222 28.05 17.93 -4.94
CA SER A 222 28.46 18.88 -3.87
C SER A 222 28.78 20.25 -4.45
N PHE A 223 29.50 20.32 -5.57
CA PHE A 223 29.78 21.59 -6.24
C PHE A 223 28.53 22.21 -6.85
N LEU A 224 27.62 21.43 -7.40
CA LEU A 224 26.35 21.90 -7.95
C LEU A 224 25.43 22.46 -6.87
N VAL A 225 25.29 21.76 -5.73
CA VAL A 225 24.51 22.22 -4.57
C VAL A 225 25.14 23.47 -3.98
N LEU A 226 26.46 23.49 -3.80
CA LEU A 226 27.17 24.66 -3.31
C LEU A 226 27.01 25.86 -4.26
N GLY A 227 27.13 25.63 -5.57
CA GLY A 227 26.91 26.64 -6.60
C GLY A 227 25.46 27.19 -6.59
N LEU A 228 24.46 26.33 -6.44
CA LEU A 228 23.06 26.71 -6.34
C LEU A 228 22.80 27.56 -5.08
N VAL A 229 23.33 27.12 -3.93
CA VAL A 229 23.22 27.87 -2.67
C VAL A 229 23.86 29.24 -2.79
N LEU A 230 25.07 29.33 -3.36
CA LEU A 230 25.75 30.61 -3.59
C LEU A 230 24.96 31.52 -4.55
N LEU A 231 24.35 30.97 -5.59
CA LEU A 231 23.47 31.69 -6.52
C LEU A 231 22.25 32.27 -5.80
N ILE A 232 21.57 31.44 -4.98
CA ILE A 232 20.40 31.87 -4.19
C ILE A 232 20.80 32.97 -3.20
N VAL A 233 21.89 32.79 -2.47
CA VAL A 233 22.38 33.78 -1.52
C VAL A 233 22.78 35.08 -2.24
N SER A 234 23.48 35.00 -3.38
CA SER A 234 23.84 36.15 -4.19
C SER A 234 22.61 36.91 -4.69
N PHE A 235 21.60 36.19 -5.17
CA PHE A 235 20.34 36.79 -5.64
C PHE A 235 19.58 37.47 -4.50
N LEU A 236 19.49 36.83 -3.33
CA LEU A 236 18.84 37.42 -2.14
C LEU A 236 19.59 38.68 -1.66
N TYR A 237 20.92 38.66 -1.70
CA TYR A 237 21.72 39.83 -1.33
C TYR A 237 21.55 40.99 -2.29
N GLN A 238 21.55 40.73 -3.61
CA GLN A 238 21.34 41.74 -4.62
C GLN A 238 19.91 42.34 -4.58
N SER A 239 18.90 41.53 -4.32
CA SER A 239 17.51 41.99 -4.20
C SER A 239 17.29 42.90 -2.98
N LYS A 240 18.02 42.68 -1.88
CA LYS A 240 18.03 43.61 -0.74
C LYS A 240 18.74 44.92 -1.04
N ALA A 241 19.93 44.84 -1.64
CA ALA A 241 20.70 46.05 -2.00
C ALA A 241 20.01 46.95 -3.00
N SER A 242 19.20 46.39 -3.91
CA SER A 242 18.38 47.13 -4.86
C SER A 242 17.20 47.87 -4.19
N ARG A 243 16.61 47.27 -3.14
CA ARG A 243 15.51 47.88 -2.39
C ARG A 243 15.95 49.07 -1.54
N GLU A 244 17.15 49.03 -0.98
CA GLU A 244 17.71 50.11 -0.17
C GLU A 244 18.10 51.35 -1.03
N ARG A 245 18.47 51.14 -2.30
CA ARG A 245 18.75 52.24 -3.24
C ARG A 245 17.52 52.97 -3.80
N THR A 246 16.36 52.36 -3.73
CA THR A 246 15.08 52.95 -4.22
C THR A 246 14.33 53.68 -3.11
N SER A 247 14.77 53.59 -1.85
CA SER A 247 14.15 54.23 -0.68
C SER A 247 14.94 55.43 -0.13
N SER A 248 16.04 55.78 -0.75
CA SER A 248 16.83 57.01 -0.51
C SER A 248 16.71 57.99 -1.67
#